data_d7fea41c1cee6c5c86d761773baa6c68
#
_entry.id   d7fea41c1cee6c5c86d761773baa6c68
#
_cell.length_a   1.000
_cell.length_b   1.000
_cell.length_c   1.000
_cell.angle_alpha   90.00
_cell.angle_beta   90.00
_cell.angle_gamma   90.00
#
_symmetry.space_group_name_H-M   'P 1'
#
loop_
_entity.id
_entity.type
_entity.pdbx_description
1 polymer ?
#
loop_
_entity_poly.entity_id
_entity_poly.type
_entity_poly.pdbx_seq_one_letter_code
_entity_poly.pdbx_strand_id
1 'polypeptide(L)'
;AAAVYVVQFSGLIDNGKNNTTTTQPVKTYQVPNFSGVGYTQSDIENNGAWNEQFKFTFQGEYSADTEEGIIFKQSVAAGETVDQGSEIILTVSKGIQTQTVPDVRGLVLDEATKQLEDLGFKVSTVEVYNDGTHVANTVKNTDASAPAAGTLAAVGEEVILQVYGEAEPTTAPAATDSAE
;
A
#
# COMPACT_ATOMS: atom_id res chain seq x y z
N ALA A 1 -23.85 -6.28 -22.98
CA ALA A 1 -23.68 -7.57 -22.33
C ALA A 1 -24.94 -8.41 -22.56
N ALA A 2 -24.81 -9.61 -23.14
CA ALA A 2 -25.92 -10.49 -23.36
C ALA A 2 -26.29 -11.20 -22.04
N ALA A 3 -27.58 -11.15 -21.68
CA ALA A 3 -28.08 -11.92 -20.54
C ALA A 3 -28.18 -13.38 -20.97
N VAL A 4 -27.58 -14.29 -20.22
CA VAL A 4 -27.70 -15.72 -20.41
C VAL A 4 -28.72 -16.23 -19.42
N TYR A 5 -29.81 -16.86 -19.90
CA TYR A 5 -30.79 -17.51 -19.06
C TYR A 5 -30.39 -18.97 -18.86
N VAL A 6 -29.99 -19.33 -17.65
CA VAL A 6 -29.79 -20.74 -17.29
C VAL A 6 -30.99 -21.21 -16.52
N VAL A 7 -31.76 -22.14 -17.13
CA VAL A 7 -32.86 -22.84 -16.44
C VAL A 7 -32.22 -24.04 -15.74
N GLN A 8 -32.04 -23.96 -14.43
CA GLN A 8 -31.67 -25.15 -13.65
C GLN A 8 -32.96 -25.95 -13.33
N PHE A 9 -33.10 -27.11 -13.95
CA PHE A 9 -34.07 -28.11 -13.55
C PHE A 9 -33.51 -28.93 -12.40
N SER A 10 -33.88 -28.62 -11.18
CA SER A 10 -33.72 -29.58 -10.08
C SER A 10 -34.96 -30.47 -10.07
N GLY A 11 -34.85 -31.64 -10.72
CA GLY A 11 -35.89 -32.66 -10.65
C GLY A 11 -35.95 -33.26 -9.24
N LEU A 12 -36.90 -32.80 -8.44
CA LEU A 12 -37.38 -33.56 -7.28
C LEU A 12 -38.52 -34.42 -7.77
N ILE A 13 -38.36 -35.73 -7.67
CA ILE A 13 -39.45 -36.70 -7.84
C ILE A 13 -40.32 -36.57 -6.59
N ASP A 14 -41.44 -35.86 -6.70
CA ASP A 14 -42.39 -35.70 -5.62
C ASP A 14 -43.44 -36.81 -5.62
N ASN A 15 -43.55 -37.43 -4.45
CA ASN A 15 -44.56 -38.42 -4.14
C ASN A 15 -45.83 -37.68 -3.64
N GLY A 16 -46.56 -37.11 -4.54
CA GLY A 16 -48.02 -36.86 -4.41
C GLY A 16 -48.49 -35.82 -3.40
N LYS A 17 -47.96 -34.61 -3.36
CA LYS A 17 -48.67 -33.40 -2.89
C LYS A 17 -48.27 -32.20 -3.74
N ASN A 18 -49.25 -31.59 -4.42
CA ASN A 18 -49.10 -30.39 -5.25
C ASN A 18 -48.47 -29.21 -4.43
N ASN A 19 -47.18 -29.13 -4.44
CA ASN A 19 -46.48 -27.88 -4.12
C ASN A 19 -45.63 -27.52 -5.34
N THR A 20 -46.23 -26.87 -6.31
CA THR A 20 -45.55 -26.35 -7.49
C THR A 20 -44.70 -25.17 -7.01
N THR A 21 -43.49 -25.46 -6.55
CA THR A 21 -42.45 -24.40 -6.38
C THR A 21 -42.11 -23.96 -7.79
N THR A 22 -42.76 -22.93 -8.27
CA THR A 22 -42.39 -22.24 -9.51
C THR A 22 -41.04 -21.58 -9.28
N THR A 23 -39.98 -22.30 -9.62
CA THR A 23 -38.63 -21.71 -9.66
C THR A 23 -38.62 -20.75 -10.85
N GLN A 24 -38.77 -19.46 -10.59
CA GLN A 24 -38.58 -18.44 -11.63
C GLN A 24 -37.13 -18.56 -12.14
N PRO A 25 -36.92 -18.49 -13.47
CA PRO A 25 -35.57 -18.51 -14.01
C PRO A 25 -34.75 -17.33 -13.42
N VAL A 26 -33.68 -17.66 -12.73
CA VAL A 26 -32.76 -16.63 -12.20
C VAL A 26 -32.02 -16.04 -13.39
N LYS A 27 -32.12 -14.73 -13.54
CA LYS A 27 -31.41 -14.02 -14.60
C LYS A 27 -29.92 -13.89 -14.20
N THR A 28 -29.04 -14.33 -15.08
CA THR A 28 -27.60 -14.32 -14.84
C THR A 28 -26.91 -13.35 -15.78
N TYR A 29 -25.77 -12.83 -15.35
CA TYR A 29 -24.94 -11.89 -16.09
C TYR A 29 -23.47 -12.27 -16.02
N GLN A 30 -22.77 -12.02 -17.11
CA GLN A 30 -21.32 -12.15 -17.14
C GLN A 30 -20.68 -10.91 -16.54
N VAL A 31 -19.76 -11.10 -15.59
CA VAL A 31 -19.06 -10.03 -14.90
C VAL A 31 -18.04 -9.35 -15.83
N PRO A 32 -18.15 -8.04 -16.06
CA PRO A 32 -17.15 -7.30 -16.82
C PRO A 32 -15.79 -7.27 -16.13
N ASN A 33 -14.74 -6.88 -16.87
CA ASN A 33 -13.48 -6.53 -16.26
C ASN A 33 -13.58 -5.10 -15.73
N PHE A 34 -13.64 -4.94 -14.40
CA PHE A 34 -13.62 -3.66 -13.72
C PHE A 34 -12.22 -3.26 -13.27
N SER A 35 -11.30 -4.22 -13.14
CA SER A 35 -9.93 -4.00 -12.66
C SER A 35 -8.95 -3.78 -13.83
N GLY A 36 -8.02 -2.85 -13.67
CA GLY A 36 -6.94 -2.65 -14.65
C GLY A 36 -7.32 -1.96 -15.97
N VAL A 37 -8.54 -1.40 -16.05
CA VAL A 37 -9.02 -0.64 -17.22
C VAL A 37 -9.21 0.85 -16.94
N GLY A 38 -8.87 1.32 -15.74
CA GLY A 38 -8.90 2.73 -15.36
C GLY A 38 -10.25 3.23 -14.85
N TYR A 39 -11.18 2.35 -14.51
CA TYR A 39 -12.44 2.77 -13.89
C TYR A 39 -12.24 3.30 -12.47
N THR A 40 -13.01 4.34 -12.17
CA THR A 40 -13.15 4.90 -10.82
C THR A 40 -14.44 4.40 -10.16
N GLN A 41 -14.58 4.62 -8.85
CA GLN A 41 -15.83 4.35 -8.14
C GLN A 41 -17.00 5.09 -8.80
N SER A 42 -16.83 6.36 -9.17
CA SER A 42 -17.87 7.18 -9.80
C SER A 42 -18.33 6.62 -11.15
N ASP A 43 -17.42 6.01 -11.93
CA ASP A 43 -17.80 5.39 -13.21
C ASP A 43 -18.74 4.21 -13.01
N ILE A 44 -18.54 3.43 -11.94
CA ILE A 44 -19.38 2.29 -11.59
C ILE A 44 -20.73 2.78 -11.05
N GLU A 45 -20.73 3.71 -10.10
CA GLU A 45 -21.94 4.24 -9.46
C GLU A 45 -22.88 4.93 -10.45
N ASN A 46 -22.33 5.61 -11.45
CA ASN A 46 -23.11 6.28 -12.49
C ASN A 46 -23.54 5.37 -13.63
N ASN A 47 -23.11 4.12 -13.66
CA ASN A 47 -23.50 3.17 -14.70
C ASN A 47 -24.78 2.40 -14.30
N GLY A 48 -25.95 2.91 -14.69
CA GLY A 48 -27.24 2.31 -14.37
C GLY A 48 -27.38 0.86 -14.84
N ALA A 49 -26.82 0.50 -15.98
CA ALA A 49 -26.91 -0.85 -16.51
C ALA A 49 -26.18 -1.87 -15.62
N TRP A 50 -25.03 -1.52 -15.07
CA TRP A 50 -24.31 -2.39 -14.15
C TRP A 50 -25.00 -2.46 -12.79
N ASN A 51 -25.53 -1.35 -12.30
CA ASN A 51 -26.24 -1.29 -11.01
C ASN A 51 -27.58 -2.06 -11.02
N GLU A 52 -28.18 -2.28 -12.19
CA GLU A 52 -29.32 -3.18 -12.36
C GLU A 52 -28.92 -4.67 -12.32
N GLN A 53 -27.68 -4.96 -12.70
CA GLN A 53 -27.17 -6.33 -12.84
C GLN A 53 -26.50 -6.84 -11.57
N PHE A 54 -25.74 -5.97 -10.89
CA PHE A 54 -24.87 -6.31 -9.76
C PHE A 54 -25.08 -5.35 -8.59
N LYS A 55 -24.66 -5.78 -7.41
CA LYS A 55 -24.46 -4.90 -6.25
C LYS A 55 -22.98 -4.66 -6.08
N PHE A 56 -22.57 -3.42 -5.90
CA PHE A 56 -21.18 -3.08 -5.70
C PHE A 56 -20.90 -2.66 -4.28
N THR A 57 -19.80 -3.17 -3.73
CA THR A 57 -19.21 -2.73 -2.47
C THR A 57 -17.78 -2.26 -2.77
N PHE A 58 -17.42 -1.09 -2.26
CA PHE A 58 -16.09 -0.52 -2.47
C PHE A 58 -15.26 -0.61 -1.21
N GLN A 59 -14.01 -1.01 -1.36
CA GLN A 59 -13.00 -1.00 -0.31
C GLN A 59 -11.74 -0.31 -0.81
N GLY A 60 -11.08 0.45 0.06
CA GLY A 60 -9.83 1.14 -0.30
C GLY A 60 -8.61 0.37 0.21
N GLU A 61 -7.61 0.19 -0.66
CA GLU A 61 -6.32 -0.42 -0.34
C GLU A 61 -5.19 0.42 -0.95
N TYR A 62 -4.05 0.53 -0.26
CA TYR A 62 -2.89 1.21 -0.83
C TYR A 62 -2.27 0.38 -1.96
N SER A 63 -1.84 1.04 -3.01
CA SER A 63 -1.14 0.44 -4.16
C SER A 63 -0.09 1.41 -4.66
N ALA A 64 1.16 0.92 -4.81
CA ALA A 64 2.23 1.70 -5.40
C ALA A 64 2.15 1.72 -6.94
N ASP A 65 1.48 0.72 -7.53
CA ASP A 65 1.43 0.50 -8.98
C ASP A 65 0.17 1.08 -9.63
N THR A 66 -0.77 1.58 -8.83
CA THR A 66 -2.05 2.08 -9.32
C THR A 66 -2.35 3.47 -8.75
N GLU A 67 -2.69 4.40 -9.60
CA GLU A 67 -3.06 5.76 -9.21
C GLU A 67 -4.23 5.77 -8.22
N GLU A 68 -4.26 6.76 -7.35
CA GLU A 68 -5.34 6.95 -6.39
C GLU A 68 -6.69 7.10 -7.10
N GLY A 69 -7.71 6.44 -6.56
CA GLY A 69 -9.07 6.48 -7.10
C GLY A 69 -9.37 5.42 -8.16
N ILE A 70 -8.37 4.72 -8.70
CA ILE A 70 -8.56 3.70 -9.73
C ILE A 70 -8.86 2.34 -9.11
N ILE A 71 -9.83 1.62 -9.70
CA ILE A 71 -10.18 0.25 -9.32
C ILE A 71 -9.13 -0.72 -9.88
N PHE A 72 -8.49 -1.50 -9.01
CA PHE A 72 -7.40 -2.40 -9.40
C PHE A 72 -7.61 -3.88 -9.02
N LYS A 73 -8.64 -4.18 -8.20
CA LYS A 73 -9.05 -5.56 -7.88
C LYS A 73 -10.56 -5.67 -7.90
N GLN A 74 -11.06 -6.87 -8.23
CA GLN A 74 -12.46 -7.25 -8.12
C GLN A 74 -12.56 -8.65 -7.51
N SER A 75 -13.62 -8.89 -6.70
CA SER A 75 -13.80 -10.16 -5.97
C SER A 75 -14.25 -11.31 -6.84
N VAL A 76 -14.93 -11.01 -7.94
CA VAL A 76 -15.42 -11.99 -8.92
C VAL A 76 -14.64 -11.80 -10.21
N ALA A 77 -14.13 -12.88 -10.79
CA ALA A 77 -13.30 -12.79 -12.00
C ALA A 77 -14.09 -12.27 -13.20
N ALA A 78 -13.42 -11.48 -14.05
CA ALA A 78 -14.00 -11.05 -15.32
C ALA A 78 -14.35 -12.26 -16.19
N GLY A 79 -15.54 -12.23 -16.79
CA GLY A 79 -16.06 -13.35 -17.60
C GLY A 79 -16.83 -14.41 -16.81
N GLU A 80 -16.79 -14.41 -15.49
CA GLU A 80 -17.59 -15.28 -14.65
C GLU A 80 -19.07 -14.92 -14.75
N THR A 81 -19.94 -15.92 -14.65
CA THR A 81 -21.40 -15.73 -14.72
C THR A 81 -21.99 -15.81 -13.32
N VAL A 82 -22.71 -14.78 -12.91
CA VAL A 82 -23.33 -14.68 -11.58
C VAL A 82 -24.80 -14.30 -11.70
N ASP A 83 -25.57 -14.56 -10.66
CA ASP A 83 -26.98 -14.21 -10.57
C ASP A 83 -27.19 -12.69 -10.52
N GLN A 84 -28.31 -12.21 -11.02
CA GLN A 84 -28.70 -10.81 -10.90
C GLN A 84 -28.73 -10.39 -9.43
N GLY A 85 -28.05 -9.27 -9.13
CA GLY A 85 -27.95 -8.71 -7.79
C GLY A 85 -26.83 -9.34 -6.94
N SER A 86 -25.98 -10.20 -7.54
CA SER A 86 -24.77 -10.69 -6.88
C SER A 86 -23.87 -9.52 -6.47
N GLU A 87 -23.26 -9.66 -5.30
CA GLU A 87 -22.33 -8.68 -4.79
C GLU A 87 -20.94 -8.82 -5.41
N ILE A 88 -20.40 -7.72 -5.89
CA ILE A 88 -19.04 -7.62 -6.41
C ILE A 88 -18.30 -6.58 -5.56
N ILE A 89 -17.25 -7.01 -4.87
CA ILE A 89 -16.38 -6.12 -4.11
C ILE A 89 -15.31 -5.59 -5.06
N LEU A 90 -15.21 -4.27 -5.16
CA LEU A 90 -14.23 -3.55 -5.96
C LEU A 90 -13.23 -2.85 -5.05
N THR A 91 -11.94 -3.08 -5.29
CA THR A 91 -10.88 -2.44 -4.50
C THR A 91 -10.36 -1.23 -5.26
N VAL A 92 -10.47 -0.08 -4.61
CA VAL A 92 -10.04 1.23 -5.11
C VAL A 92 -8.67 1.55 -4.53
N SER A 93 -7.74 1.99 -5.36
CA SER A 93 -6.42 2.42 -4.92
C SER A 93 -6.50 3.68 -4.07
N LYS A 94 -5.81 3.70 -2.95
CA LYS A 94 -5.51 4.88 -2.11
C LYS A 94 -4.18 5.54 -2.47
N GLY A 95 -3.58 5.14 -3.60
CA GLY A 95 -2.25 5.56 -3.98
C GLY A 95 -1.16 4.93 -3.11
N ILE A 96 -0.01 5.57 -3.07
CA ILE A 96 1.15 5.14 -2.29
C ILE A 96 0.90 5.44 -0.81
N GLN A 97 1.13 4.44 0.06
CA GLN A 97 1.12 4.69 1.50
C GLN A 97 2.35 5.53 1.88
N THR A 98 2.11 6.68 2.50
CA THR A 98 3.17 7.59 2.96
C THR A 98 3.17 7.74 4.48
N GLN A 99 4.34 8.04 5.03
CA GLN A 99 4.55 8.40 6.43
C GLN A 99 5.44 9.63 6.53
N THR A 100 5.28 10.41 7.60
CA THR A 100 6.17 11.54 7.86
C THR A 100 7.48 11.03 8.44
N VAL A 101 8.62 11.43 7.87
CA VAL A 101 9.94 11.12 8.39
C VAL A 101 10.16 11.88 9.70
N PRO A 102 10.38 11.20 10.84
CA PRO A 102 10.61 11.86 12.11
C PRO A 102 11.98 12.59 12.14
N ASP A 103 12.10 13.58 13.00
CA ASP A 103 13.40 14.21 13.29
C ASP A 103 14.18 13.34 14.28
N VAL A 104 15.18 12.65 13.79
CA VAL A 104 16.03 11.74 14.55
C VAL A 104 17.41 12.31 14.86
N ARG A 105 17.63 13.61 14.63
CA ARG A 105 18.91 14.28 14.91
C ARG A 105 19.26 14.22 16.38
N GLY A 106 20.51 13.90 16.66
CA GLY A 106 21.02 13.79 18.03
C GLY A 106 20.68 12.50 18.76
N LEU A 107 19.85 11.63 18.19
CA LEU A 107 19.60 10.30 18.73
C LEU A 107 20.81 9.39 18.45
N VAL A 108 20.99 8.37 19.28
CA VAL A 108 21.90 7.26 18.95
C VAL A 108 21.35 6.48 17.79
N LEU A 109 22.24 5.90 16.98
CA LEU A 109 21.88 5.22 15.72
C LEU A 109 20.82 4.16 15.91
N ASP A 110 20.94 3.31 16.94
CA ASP A 110 19.99 2.22 17.19
C ASP A 110 18.57 2.73 17.46
N GLU A 111 18.43 3.83 18.21
CA GLU A 111 17.14 4.43 18.51
C GLU A 111 16.53 5.11 17.26
N ALA A 112 17.35 5.82 16.50
CA ALA A 112 16.95 6.46 15.26
C ALA A 112 16.48 5.42 14.22
N THR A 113 17.25 4.34 14.06
CA THR A 113 16.92 3.23 13.15
C THR A 113 15.60 2.61 13.55
N LYS A 114 15.43 2.28 14.83
CA LYS A 114 14.18 1.69 15.32
C LYS A 114 12.98 2.59 15.06
N GLN A 115 13.06 3.89 15.30
CA GLN A 115 11.95 4.82 15.05
C GLN A 115 11.55 4.87 13.57
N LEU A 116 12.54 4.85 12.67
CA LEU A 116 12.28 4.86 11.23
C LEU A 116 11.73 3.52 10.71
N GLU A 117 12.26 2.41 11.19
CA GLU A 117 11.80 1.07 10.83
C GLU A 117 10.38 0.79 11.35
N ASP A 118 10.03 1.25 12.56
CA ASP A 118 8.68 1.14 13.12
C ASP A 118 7.64 1.89 12.26
N LEU A 119 8.05 2.90 11.49
CA LEU A 119 7.23 3.62 10.51
C LEU A 119 7.27 2.98 9.10
N GLY A 120 8.05 1.92 8.94
CA GLY A 120 8.16 1.15 7.72
C GLY A 120 9.20 1.67 6.72
N PHE A 121 10.09 2.58 7.10
CA PHE A 121 11.21 3.02 6.27
C PHE A 121 12.35 2.00 6.29
N LYS A 122 13.15 2.00 5.23
CA LYS A 122 14.45 1.33 5.23
C LYS A 122 15.50 2.31 5.68
N VAL A 123 16.49 1.86 6.45
CA VAL A 123 17.54 2.74 6.98
C VAL A 123 18.90 2.28 6.48
N SER A 124 19.67 3.22 5.98
CA SER A 124 21.10 3.06 5.74
C SER A 124 21.87 4.21 6.35
N THR A 125 23.18 4.06 6.50
CA THR A 125 24.03 5.01 7.19
C THR A 125 25.24 5.41 6.38
N VAL A 126 25.63 6.68 6.54
CA VAL A 126 26.89 7.22 6.03
C VAL A 126 27.62 7.86 7.20
N GLU A 127 28.84 7.41 7.45
CA GLU A 127 29.68 8.04 8.46
C GLU A 127 30.15 9.42 8.00
N VAL A 128 30.10 10.39 8.92
CA VAL A 128 30.64 11.72 8.72
C VAL A 128 31.76 11.98 9.72
N TYR A 129 32.67 12.85 9.34
CA TYR A 129 33.80 13.24 10.17
C TYR A 129 33.33 13.75 11.55
N ASN A 130 34.04 13.34 12.60
CA ASN A 130 33.84 13.76 13.98
C ASN A 130 35.13 14.41 14.51
N ASP A 131 35.07 15.69 14.80
CA ASP A 131 36.20 16.48 15.35
C ASP A 131 36.41 16.27 16.87
N GLY A 132 35.71 15.33 17.47
CA GLY A 132 35.72 15.03 18.89
C GLY A 132 34.73 15.86 19.71
N THR A 133 33.93 16.72 19.07
CA THR A 133 32.91 17.51 19.78
C THR A 133 31.57 16.80 19.86
N HIS A 134 31.41 15.72 19.10
CA HIS A 134 30.16 14.94 19.02
C HIS A 134 30.36 13.51 19.53
N VAL A 135 29.31 12.94 20.05
CA VAL A 135 29.30 11.53 20.47
C VAL A 135 29.28 10.65 19.22
N ALA A 136 30.20 9.69 19.12
CA ALA A 136 30.21 8.71 18.06
C ALA A 136 28.88 7.94 18.00
N ASN A 137 28.49 7.46 16.83
CA ASN A 137 27.23 6.75 16.59
C ASN A 137 25.96 7.56 16.91
N THR A 138 26.04 8.91 16.89
CA THR A 138 24.84 9.76 16.94
C THR A 138 24.50 10.34 15.57
N VAL A 139 23.21 10.51 15.31
CA VAL A 139 22.71 11.04 14.03
C VAL A 139 22.94 12.53 13.94
N LYS A 140 23.67 12.95 12.92
CA LYS A 140 23.87 14.36 12.56
C LYS A 140 22.64 14.90 11.84
N ASN A 141 22.21 14.22 10.77
CA ASN A 141 21.09 14.61 9.90
C ASN A 141 20.68 13.44 9.01
N THR A 142 19.59 13.58 8.25
CA THR A 142 19.36 12.77 7.06
C THR A 142 20.26 13.26 5.93
N ASP A 143 20.71 12.36 5.06
CA ASP A 143 21.48 12.75 3.88
C ASP A 143 20.62 13.57 2.90
N ALA A 144 21.22 14.47 2.17
CA ALA A 144 20.51 15.34 1.22
C ALA A 144 19.89 14.59 0.03
N SER A 145 20.32 13.36 -0.23
CA SER A 145 19.76 12.48 -1.25
C SER A 145 18.58 11.64 -0.78
N ALA A 146 18.23 11.73 0.51
CA ALA A 146 17.15 10.96 1.16
C ALA A 146 16.02 11.89 1.63
N PRO A 147 14.83 11.35 1.93
CA PRO A 147 13.74 12.13 2.49
C PRO A 147 14.14 12.86 3.76
N ALA A 148 13.89 14.16 3.81
CA ALA A 148 14.25 15.00 4.94
C ALA A 148 13.28 14.81 6.12
N ALA A 149 13.74 15.07 7.34
CA ALA A 149 12.89 15.12 8.52
C ALA A 149 11.72 16.10 8.32
N GLY A 150 10.51 15.68 8.69
CA GLY A 150 9.26 16.44 8.53
C GLY A 150 8.61 16.32 7.16
N THR A 151 9.21 15.65 6.18
CA THR A 151 8.60 15.42 4.86
C THR A 151 7.80 14.12 4.83
N LEU A 152 6.81 14.03 3.92
CA LEU A 152 6.13 12.78 3.61
C LEU A 152 7.01 11.96 2.66
N ALA A 153 7.21 10.69 3.00
CA ALA A 153 7.93 9.73 2.18
C ALA A 153 7.13 8.41 2.07
N ALA A 154 7.34 7.66 1.01
CA ALA A 154 6.66 6.39 0.82
C ALA A 154 7.12 5.35 1.85
N VAL A 155 6.18 4.55 2.35
CA VAL A 155 6.51 3.39 3.19
C VAL A 155 7.38 2.42 2.39
N GLY A 156 8.53 2.02 2.97
CA GLY A 156 9.55 1.21 2.30
C GLY A 156 10.62 2.02 1.57
N GLU A 157 10.50 3.35 1.52
CA GLU A 157 11.55 4.23 1.01
C GLU A 157 12.78 4.22 1.93
N GLU A 158 13.95 4.41 1.36
CA GLU A 158 15.20 4.41 2.10
C GLU A 158 15.52 5.79 2.67
N VAL A 159 15.75 5.84 3.98
CA VAL A 159 16.24 7.03 4.70
C VAL A 159 17.71 6.83 5.02
N ILE A 160 18.57 7.70 4.52
CA ILE A 160 20.01 7.64 4.73
C ILE A 160 20.38 8.58 5.87
N LEU A 161 20.96 8.03 6.94
CA LEU A 161 21.37 8.78 8.12
C LEU A 161 22.87 9.14 8.05
N GLN A 162 23.20 10.40 8.21
CA GLN A 162 24.55 10.82 8.47
C GLN A 162 24.86 10.64 9.95
N VAL A 163 25.86 9.83 10.27
CA VAL A 163 26.20 9.42 11.63
C VAL A 163 27.64 9.85 11.93
N TYR A 164 27.86 10.45 13.09
CA TYR A 164 29.21 10.78 13.51
C TYR A 164 30.03 9.52 13.76
N GLY A 165 31.16 9.38 13.05
CA GLY A 165 32.14 8.32 13.27
C GLY A 165 32.89 8.49 14.62
N GLU A 166 33.82 7.56 14.87
CA GLU A 166 34.76 7.71 15.98
C GLU A 166 35.59 9.00 15.80
N ALA A 167 35.86 9.67 16.91
CA ALA A 167 36.74 10.83 16.86
C ALA A 167 38.16 10.40 16.48
N GLU A 168 38.72 11.00 15.43
CA GLU A 168 40.14 10.78 15.16
C GLU A 168 40.99 11.25 16.32
N PRO A 169 41.98 10.45 16.78
CA PRO A 169 42.87 10.89 17.84
C PRO A 169 43.62 12.12 17.34
N THR A 170 43.43 13.24 18.00
CA THR A 170 44.22 14.44 17.76
C THR A 170 45.67 14.09 18.06
N THR A 171 46.46 13.83 17.04
CA THR A 171 47.91 13.78 17.21
C THR A 171 48.35 15.21 17.60
N ALA A 172 48.47 15.44 18.91
CA ALA A 172 49.15 16.63 19.38
C ALA A 172 50.54 16.68 18.71
N PRO A 173 50.93 17.80 18.14
CA PRO A 173 52.28 17.91 17.59
C PRO A 173 53.27 17.57 18.70
N ALA A 174 54.12 16.57 18.42
CA ALA A 174 55.21 16.22 19.33
C ALA A 174 55.96 17.49 19.67
N ALA A 175 55.96 17.83 20.98
CA ALA A 175 56.80 18.91 21.47
C ALA A 175 58.24 18.58 21.06
N THR A 176 58.77 19.33 20.11
CA THR A 176 60.19 19.30 19.81
C THR A 176 60.90 19.85 21.03
N ASP A 177 61.38 18.93 21.86
CA ASP A 177 62.31 19.27 22.93
C ASP A 177 63.62 19.73 22.26
N SER A 178 63.79 21.04 22.22
CA SER A 178 65.07 21.66 21.84
C SER A 178 65.93 21.67 23.09
N ALA A 179 66.65 20.61 23.34
CA ALA A 179 67.72 20.62 24.28
C ALA A 179 69.00 21.14 23.57
N GLU A 180 69.52 22.24 24.03
CA GLU A 180 70.81 22.80 23.77
C GLU A 180 71.92 22.03 24.49
#